data_e0daa2bbd131897549962f81074195d6
#
_entry.id   e0daa2bbd131897549962f81074195d6
#
_cell.length_a   1.000
_cell.length_b   1.000
_cell.length_c   1.000
_cell.angle_alpha   90.00
_cell.angle_beta   90.00
_cell.angle_gamma   90.00
#
_symmetry.space_group_name_H-M   'P 1'
#
loop_
_entity.id
_entity.type
_entity.pdbx_description
1 polymer ?
#
loop_
_entity_poly.entity_id
_entity_poly.type
_entity_poly.pdbx_seq_one_letter_code
_entity_poly.pdbx_strand_id
1 'polypeptide(L)'
;MTADNFKKSLAFVLIDEGGNNDDPLDKGGRTSRGVTQREYTAWREEQLLPDKDVWTAPESDIEEIYHDEYWNPYCDNFPSGIDYIYFDMAVNAGPHRAAVLLQRALGLTEDGRIGPVTREAVAAADPFQLVHHYTDIKQNYYRAIVYDRPDQNRFLHGWLNRCDHVLKNALTMI
;
A
#
# COMPACT_ATOMS: atom_id res chain seq x y z
N MET A 1 -12.89 0.75 15.40
CA MET A 1 -11.55 0.15 15.38
C MET A 1 -10.89 0.30 14.00
N THR A 2 -11.56 0.06 12.88
CA THR A 2 -10.97 0.16 11.53
C THR A 2 -10.59 1.58 11.10
N ALA A 3 -11.37 2.60 11.40
CA ALA A 3 -11.07 4.00 11.04
C ALA A 3 -9.82 4.56 11.71
N ASP A 4 -9.53 4.16 12.95
CA ASP A 4 -8.32 4.58 13.67
C ASP A 4 -7.07 3.91 13.09
N ASN A 5 -7.18 2.64 12.65
CA ASN A 5 -6.07 1.93 12.02
C ASN A 5 -5.73 2.52 10.65
N PHE A 6 -6.73 2.90 9.84
CA PHE A 6 -6.48 3.56 8.57
C PHE A 6 -5.66 4.84 8.75
N LYS A 7 -6.10 5.75 9.62
CA LYS A 7 -5.38 7.02 9.84
C LYS A 7 -3.95 6.80 10.32
N LYS A 8 -3.75 5.86 11.24
CA LYS A 8 -2.42 5.49 11.72
C LYS A 8 -1.55 4.90 10.60
N SER A 9 -2.11 4.02 9.79
CA SER A 9 -1.43 3.38 8.66
C SER A 9 -1.08 4.39 7.58
N LEU A 10 -2.01 5.29 7.25
CA LEU A 10 -1.77 6.36 6.28
C LEU A 10 -0.65 7.31 6.74
N ALA A 11 -0.64 7.69 8.03
CA ALA A 11 0.43 8.52 8.57
C ALA A 11 1.82 7.87 8.39
N PHE A 12 1.94 6.56 8.57
CA PHE A 12 3.19 5.84 8.31
C PHE A 12 3.56 5.82 6.82
N VAL A 13 2.59 5.57 5.93
CA VAL A 13 2.82 5.52 4.48
C VAL A 13 3.24 6.91 3.95
N LEU A 14 2.58 7.98 4.38
CA LEU A 14 2.88 9.34 3.93
C LEU A 14 4.26 9.86 4.35
N ILE A 15 4.86 9.32 5.39
CA ILE A 15 6.27 9.63 5.76
C ILE A 15 7.21 9.21 4.62
N ASP A 16 6.95 8.08 3.99
CA ASP A 16 7.79 7.52 2.93
C ASP A 16 7.50 8.13 1.55
N GLU A 17 6.27 8.64 1.32
CA GLU A 17 5.85 9.19 0.02
C GLU A 17 6.31 10.64 -0.23
N GLY A 18 6.76 11.37 0.80
CA GLY A 18 7.28 12.73 0.67
C GLY A 18 6.21 13.80 0.44
N GLY A 19 6.66 15.00 0.04
CA GLY A 19 5.82 16.18 -0.20
C GLY A 19 5.40 16.35 -1.66
N ASN A 20 5.29 17.61 -2.08
CA ASN A 20 5.01 17.99 -3.47
C ASN A 20 6.25 17.73 -4.34
N ASN A 21 6.05 17.11 -5.50
CA ASN A 21 7.09 16.85 -6.49
C ASN A 21 6.58 17.20 -7.90
N ASP A 22 7.46 17.79 -8.71
CA ASP A 22 7.22 18.08 -10.13
C ASP A 22 8.48 17.64 -10.90
N ASP A 23 8.67 16.32 -11.03
CA ASP A 23 9.76 15.79 -11.86
C ASP A 23 9.28 15.73 -13.32
N PRO A 24 9.88 16.51 -14.24
CA PRO A 24 9.51 16.48 -15.66
C PRO A 24 9.74 15.11 -16.33
N LEU A 25 10.52 14.23 -15.71
CA LEU A 25 10.78 12.87 -16.18
C LEU A 25 9.75 11.86 -15.64
N ASP A 26 8.95 12.26 -14.67
CA ASP A 26 7.87 11.43 -14.14
C ASP A 26 6.65 11.52 -15.06
N LYS A 27 6.23 10.40 -15.61
CA LYS A 27 5.04 10.31 -16.48
C LYS A 27 3.73 10.67 -15.77
N GLY A 28 3.74 10.74 -14.44
CA GLY A 28 2.61 11.13 -13.60
C GLY A 28 2.41 12.65 -13.50
N GLY A 29 3.42 13.45 -13.89
CA GLY A 29 3.41 14.90 -13.72
C GLY A 29 3.50 15.34 -12.26
N ARG A 30 2.84 16.45 -11.92
CA ARG A 30 2.79 16.96 -10.55
C ARG A 30 2.21 15.92 -9.59
N THR A 31 2.87 15.73 -8.46
CA THR A 31 2.42 14.88 -7.37
C THR A 31 2.37 15.64 -6.05
N SER A 32 1.43 15.28 -5.21
CA SER A 32 1.35 15.71 -3.83
C SER A 32 1.09 14.51 -2.93
N ARG A 33 1.99 14.28 -1.99
CA ARG A 33 1.84 13.18 -1.02
C ARG A 33 1.54 11.83 -1.70
N GLY A 34 2.24 11.53 -2.82
CA GLY A 34 2.08 10.31 -3.58
C GLY A 34 0.92 10.28 -4.59
N VAL A 35 -0.01 11.23 -4.55
CA VAL A 35 -1.13 11.34 -5.50
C VAL A 35 -0.73 12.21 -6.69
N THR A 36 -0.85 11.67 -7.91
CA THR A 36 -0.57 12.43 -9.14
C THR A 36 -1.71 13.37 -9.50
N GLN A 37 -1.43 14.42 -10.27
CA GLN A 37 -2.48 15.32 -10.80
C GLN A 37 -3.55 14.54 -11.56
N ARG A 38 -3.16 13.54 -12.34
CA ARG A 38 -4.11 12.73 -13.11
C ARG A 38 -5.07 11.93 -12.22
N GLU A 39 -4.56 11.31 -11.15
CA GLU A 39 -5.38 10.57 -10.19
C GLU A 39 -6.32 11.53 -9.46
N TYR A 40 -5.80 12.68 -9.03
CA TYR A 40 -6.62 13.67 -8.35
C TYR A 40 -7.73 14.22 -9.24
N THR A 41 -7.44 14.53 -10.51
CA THR A 41 -8.46 14.97 -11.48
C THR A 41 -9.52 13.90 -11.68
N ALA A 42 -9.13 12.63 -11.91
CA ALA A 42 -10.06 11.53 -12.09
C ALA A 42 -10.96 11.33 -10.85
N TRP A 43 -10.38 11.32 -9.65
CA TRP A 43 -11.13 11.21 -8.41
C TRP A 43 -12.13 12.37 -8.24
N ARG A 44 -11.74 13.61 -8.55
CA ARG A 44 -12.66 14.77 -8.48
C ARG A 44 -13.80 14.68 -9.48
N GLU A 45 -13.56 14.18 -10.68
CA GLU A 45 -14.59 13.92 -11.69
C GLU A 45 -15.61 12.89 -11.19
N GLU A 46 -15.16 11.80 -10.56
CA GLU A 46 -16.04 10.79 -9.96
C GLU A 46 -16.89 11.35 -8.83
N GLN A 47 -16.33 12.29 -8.04
CA GLN A 47 -17.06 13.00 -6.99
C GLN A 47 -17.94 14.17 -7.51
N LEU A 48 -18.02 14.39 -8.83
CA LEU A 48 -18.69 15.52 -9.47
C LEU A 48 -18.19 16.89 -8.99
N LEU A 49 -16.91 16.98 -8.65
CA LEU A 49 -16.23 18.20 -8.21
C LEU A 49 -15.45 18.84 -9.37
N PRO A 50 -15.32 20.19 -9.40
CA PRO A 50 -14.52 20.88 -10.42
C PRO A 50 -13.04 20.48 -10.31
N ASP A 51 -12.33 20.46 -11.44
CA ASP A 51 -10.88 20.19 -11.47
C ASP A 51 -10.10 21.20 -10.62
N LYS A 52 -8.98 20.72 -10.03
CA LYS A 52 -8.16 21.49 -9.09
C LYS A 52 -6.72 20.99 -9.12
N ASP A 53 -5.76 21.90 -8.89
CA ASP A 53 -4.35 21.57 -8.77
C ASP A 53 -4.10 20.68 -7.53
N VAL A 54 -3.46 19.51 -7.72
CA VAL A 54 -3.16 18.53 -6.66
C VAL A 54 -2.30 19.11 -5.53
N TRP A 55 -1.49 20.15 -5.82
CA TRP A 55 -0.71 20.82 -4.79
C TRP A 55 -1.55 21.63 -3.81
N THR A 56 -2.79 21.96 -4.21
CA THR A 56 -3.77 22.65 -3.36
C THR A 56 -4.80 21.69 -2.76
N ALA A 57 -4.61 20.39 -2.95
CA ALA A 57 -5.50 19.38 -2.39
C ALA A 57 -5.50 19.45 -0.86
N PRO A 58 -6.67 19.57 -0.21
CA PRO A 58 -6.75 19.44 1.23
C PRO A 58 -6.35 18.02 1.66
N GLU A 59 -5.94 17.87 2.91
CA GLU A 59 -5.55 16.58 3.46
C GLU A 59 -6.69 15.55 3.38
N SER A 60 -7.93 16.00 3.57
CA SER A 60 -9.13 15.15 3.46
C SER A 60 -9.28 14.50 2.09
N ASP A 61 -9.01 15.21 0.99
CA ASP A 61 -9.12 14.65 -0.35
C ASP A 61 -8.05 13.54 -0.55
N ILE A 62 -6.86 13.77 -0.04
CA ILE A 62 -5.77 12.77 -0.08
C ILE A 62 -6.13 11.55 0.77
N GLU A 63 -6.65 11.75 1.99
CA GLU A 63 -7.12 10.67 2.86
C GLU A 63 -8.19 9.82 2.16
N GLU A 64 -9.19 10.46 1.54
CA GLU A 64 -10.28 9.77 0.83
C GLU A 64 -9.75 8.97 -0.36
N ILE A 65 -8.84 9.52 -1.17
CA ILE A 65 -8.22 8.80 -2.29
C ILE A 65 -7.51 7.53 -1.79
N TYR A 66 -6.65 7.65 -0.77
CA TYR A 66 -5.95 6.49 -0.22
C TYR A 66 -6.91 5.46 0.40
N HIS A 67 -7.98 5.94 1.05
CA HIS A 67 -9.00 5.07 1.63
C HIS A 67 -9.74 4.29 0.53
N ASP A 68 -10.23 4.97 -0.48
CA ASP A 68 -11.08 4.37 -1.50
C ASP A 68 -10.29 3.47 -2.48
N GLU A 69 -9.06 3.87 -2.84
CA GLU A 69 -8.25 3.14 -3.80
C GLU A 69 -7.54 1.92 -3.20
N TYR A 70 -7.05 2.04 -1.95
CA TYR A 70 -6.12 1.07 -1.39
C TYR A 70 -6.60 0.42 -0.09
N TRP A 71 -7.43 1.08 0.71
CA TRP A 71 -7.86 0.58 2.01
C TRP A 71 -9.22 -0.11 1.99
N ASN A 72 -10.30 0.63 1.72
CA ASN A 72 -11.69 0.18 1.87
C ASN A 72 -12.00 -1.14 1.12
N PRO A 73 -11.59 -1.33 -0.13
CA PRO A 73 -11.93 -2.56 -0.83
C PRO A 73 -11.33 -3.82 -0.17
N TYR A 74 -10.30 -3.68 0.67
CA TYR A 74 -9.45 -4.78 1.10
C TYR A 74 -9.29 -4.91 2.60
N CYS A 75 -8.94 -3.82 3.31
CA CYS A 75 -8.38 -3.84 4.66
C CYS A 75 -9.40 -3.76 5.79
N ASP A 76 -10.62 -3.27 5.55
CA ASP A 76 -11.61 -2.96 6.59
C ASP A 76 -11.94 -4.12 7.56
N ASN A 77 -11.74 -5.35 7.13
CA ASN A 77 -11.99 -6.54 7.94
C ASN A 77 -10.72 -7.34 8.25
N PHE A 78 -9.55 -6.80 7.96
CA PHE A 78 -8.31 -7.45 8.33
C PHE A 78 -7.96 -7.16 9.80
N PRO A 79 -7.33 -8.12 10.51
CA PRO A 79 -6.77 -7.87 11.83
C PRO A 79 -5.73 -6.74 11.79
N SER A 80 -5.63 -6.00 12.91
CA SER A 80 -4.63 -4.95 13.07
C SER A 80 -3.23 -5.47 12.77
N GLY A 81 -2.43 -4.66 12.11
CA GLY A 81 -1.09 -4.99 11.63
C GLY A 81 -1.11 -5.67 10.26
N ILE A 82 -2.04 -6.59 9.99
CA ILE A 82 -2.21 -7.17 8.65
C ILE A 82 -2.83 -6.13 7.71
N ASP A 83 -3.82 -5.39 8.16
CA ASP A 83 -4.43 -4.27 7.44
C ASP A 83 -3.35 -3.26 6.97
N TYR A 84 -2.46 -2.85 7.88
CA TYR A 84 -1.40 -1.91 7.59
C TYR A 84 -0.35 -2.47 6.60
N ILE A 85 0.19 -3.67 6.84
CA ILE A 85 1.25 -4.23 5.99
C ILE A 85 0.75 -4.55 4.58
N TYR A 86 -0.53 -4.91 4.44
CA TYR A 86 -1.19 -5.07 3.14
C TYR A 86 -1.38 -3.72 2.45
N PHE A 87 -1.90 -2.72 3.17
CA PHE A 87 -2.11 -1.36 2.67
C PHE A 87 -0.81 -0.74 2.15
N ASP A 88 0.29 -0.80 2.92
CA ASP A 88 1.61 -0.34 2.48
C ASP A 88 2.03 -1.00 1.16
N MET A 89 1.83 -2.31 1.01
CA MET A 89 2.17 -3.01 -0.22
C MET A 89 1.22 -2.65 -1.37
N ALA A 90 -0.05 -2.41 -1.09
CA ALA A 90 -1.04 -2.01 -2.09
C ALA A 90 -0.71 -0.62 -2.66
N VAL A 91 -0.30 0.32 -1.81
CA VAL A 91 0.18 1.64 -2.24
C VAL A 91 1.46 1.51 -3.08
N ASN A 92 2.40 0.66 -2.66
CA ASN A 92 3.74 0.56 -3.28
C ASN A 92 3.77 -0.17 -4.62
N ALA A 93 2.97 -1.23 -4.78
CA ALA A 93 3.02 -2.12 -5.95
C ALA A 93 1.64 -2.43 -6.55
N GLY A 94 0.62 -1.75 -6.09
CA GLY A 94 -0.77 -1.94 -6.51
C GLY A 94 -1.50 -3.06 -5.75
N PRO A 95 -2.85 -2.93 -5.61
CA PRO A 95 -3.66 -3.87 -4.84
C PRO A 95 -3.59 -5.31 -5.33
N HIS A 96 -3.54 -5.52 -6.64
CA HIS A 96 -3.43 -6.86 -7.21
C HIS A 96 -2.14 -7.57 -6.76
N ARG A 97 -1.00 -6.88 -6.79
CA ARG A 97 0.28 -7.45 -6.36
C ARG A 97 0.27 -7.71 -4.85
N ALA A 98 -0.26 -6.80 -4.06
CA ALA A 98 -0.41 -7.00 -2.62
C ALA A 98 -1.25 -8.25 -2.31
N ALA A 99 -2.36 -8.46 -3.03
CA ALA A 99 -3.21 -9.64 -2.87
C ALA A 99 -2.48 -10.94 -3.24
N VAL A 100 -1.76 -10.99 -4.37
CA VAL A 100 -0.95 -12.15 -4.78
C VAL A 100 0.06 -12.53 -3.70
N LEU A 101 0.80 -11.56 -3.15
CA LEU A 101 1.79 -11.84 -2.12
C LEU A 101 1.14 -12.28 -0.79
N LEU A 102 -0.02 -11.73 -0.43
CA LEU A 102 -0.77 -12.16 0.74
C LEU A 102 -1.29 -13.61 0.59
N GLN A 103 -1.84 -13.95 -0.57
CA GLN A 103 -2.28 -15.31 -0.89
C GLN A 103 -1.13 -16.30 -0.83
N ARG A 104 0.05 -15.92 -1.35
CA ARG A 104 1.27 -16.73 -1.22
C ARG A 104 1.66 -16.94 0.24
N ALA A 105 1.61 -15.91 1.07
CA ALA A 105 1.91 -16.03 2.50
C ALA A 105 0.92 -16.95 3.23
N LEU A 106 -0.33 -17.03 2.77
CA LEU A 106 -1.38 -17.89 3.30
C LEU A 106 -1.41 -19.30 2.68
N GLY A 107 -0.56 -19.59 1.67
CA GLY A 107 -0.58 -20.85 0.95
C GLY A 107 -1.82 -21.08 0.08
N LEU A 108 -2.44 -20.00 -0.38
CA LEU A 108 -3.63 -20.02 -1.24
C LEU A 108 -3.28 -19.90 -2.72
N THR A 109 -4.28 -20.12 -3.59
CA THR A 109 -4.17 -19.81 -5.02
C THR A 109 -3.97 -18.31 -5.23
N GLU A 110 -2.95 -17.94 -5.99
CA GLU A 110 -2.51 -16.57 -6.24
C GLU A 110 -3.29 -15.92 -7.39
N ASP A 111 -4.59 -15.68 -7.20
CA ASP A 111 -5.45 -15.04 -8.22
C ASP A 111 -5.49 -13.50 -8.13
N GLY A 112 -4.88 -12.92 -7.10
CA GLY A 112 -4.81 -11.47 -6.87
C GLY A 112 -6.14 -10.84 -6.47
N ARG A 113 -7.11 -11.63 -5.95
CA ARG A 113 -8.43 -11.16 -5.53
C ARG A 113 -8.66 -11.43 -4.03
N ILE A 114 -9.01 -10.41 -3.29
CA ILE A 114 -9.39 -10.55 -1.87
C ILE A 114 -10.86 -10.96 -1.77
N GLY A 115 -11.14 -12.22 -2.08
CA GLY A 115 -12.45 -12.85 -1.96
C GLY A 115 -12.71 -13.48 -0.59
N PRO A 116 -13.86 -14.18 -0.41
CA PRO A 116 -14.22 -14.83 0.84
C PRO A 116 -13.14 -15.78 1.37
N VAL A 117 -12.56 -16.63 0.51
CA VAL A 117 -11.52 -17.59 0.88
C VAL A 117 -10.29 -16.90 1.48
N THR A 118 -9.82 -15.83 0.83
CA THR A 118 -8.68 -15.06 1.34
C THR A 118 -9.01 -14.37 2.65
N ARG A 119 -10.21 -13.80 2.80
CA ARG A 119 -10.65 -13.14 4.03
C ARG A 119 -10.78 -14.11 5.21
N GLU A 120 -11.33 -15.30 4.98
CA GLU A 120 -11.42 -16.36 5.98
C GLU A 120 -10.03 -16.83 6.43
N ALA A 121 -9.11 -17.03 5.50
CA ALA A 121 -7.75 -17.42 5.80
C ALA A 121 -6.99 -16.33 6.60
N VAL A 122 -7.16 -15.06 6.25
CA VAL A 122 -6.60 -13.94 7.03
C VAL A 122 -7.19 -13.91 8.45
N ALA A 123 -8.50 -14.09 8.60
CA ALA A 123 -9.16 -14.07 9.90
C ALA A 123 -8.76 -15.27 10.79
N ALA A 124 -8.41 -16.40 10.19
CA ALA A 124 -7.98 -17.62 10.90
C ALA A 124 -6.46 -17.63 11.21
N ALA A 125 -5.68 -16.80 10.56
CA ALA A 125 -4.23 -16.76 10.74
C ALA A 125 -3.85 -16.09 12.06
N ASP A 126 -2.73 -16.52 12.64
CA ASP A 126 -2.06 -15.78 13.72
C ASP A 126 -1.47 -14.49 13.15
N PRO A 127 -1.90 -13.30 13.62
CA PRO A 127 -1.47 -12.04 13.03
C PRO A 127 0.05 -11.82 13.11
N PHE A 128 0.66 -12.19 14.22
CA PHE A 128 2.10 -12.06 14.44
C PHE A 128 2.90 -12.90 13.42
N GLN A 129 2.51 -14.15 13.22
CA GLN A 129 3.17 -15.03 12.25
C GLN A 129 2.93 -14.56 10.82
N LEU A 130 1.70 -14.13 10.51
CA LEU A 130 1.35 -13.69 9.14
C LEU A 130 2.10 -12.43 8.73
N VAL A 131 2.25 -11.42 9.61
CA VAL A 131 3.02 -10.21 9.26
C VAL A 131 4.50 -10.51 9.01
N HIS A 132 5.10 -11.44 9.76
CA HIS A 132 6.46 -11.89 9.51
C HIS A 132 6.56 -12.61 8.16
N HIS A 133 5.71 -13.60 7.93
CA HIS A 133 5.75 -14.39 6.70
C HIS A 133 5.46 -13.52 5.47
N TYR A 134 4.49 -12.60 5.54
CA TYR A 134 4.21 -11.68 4.46
C TYR A 134 5.40 -10.74 4.19
N THR A 135 6.11 -10.30 5.22
CA THR A 135 7.34 -9.50 5.07
C THR A 135 8.43 -10.27 4.33
N ASP A 136 8.67 -11.53 4.69
CA ASP A 136 9.64 -12.38 3.98
C ASP A 136 9.28 -12.54 2.50
N ILE A 137 8.01 -12.74 2.20
CA ILE A 137 7.49 -12.82 0.83
C ILE A 137 7.72 -11.49 0.08
N LYS A 138 7.44 -10.33 0.71
CA LYS A 138 7.71 -8.99 0.14
C LYS A 138 9.21 -8.81 -0.16
N GLN A 139 10.08 -9.14 0.77
CA GLN A 139 11.51 -9.02 0.56
C GLN A 139 11.99 -9.92 -0.59
N ASN A 140 11.49 -11.15 -0.69
CA ASN A 140 11.81 -12.05 -1.79
C ASN A 140 11.28 -11.53 -3.14
N TYR A 141 10.12 -10.90 -3.16
CA TYR A 141 9.59 -10.21 -4.35
C TYR A 141 10.54 -9.11 -4.83
N TYR A 142 11.06 -8.26 -3.96
CA TYR A 142 12.01 -7.22 -4.36
C TYR A 142 13.35 -7.79 -4.81
N ARG A 143 13.84 -8.86 -4.18
CA ARG A 143 15.05 -9.56 -4.65
C ARG A 143 14.85 -10.17 -6.04
N ALA A 144 13.68 -10.73 -6.34
CA ALA A 144 13.36 -11.26 -7.66
C ALA A 144 13.32 -10.16 -8.73
N ILE A 145 12.80 -8.97 -8.42
CA ILE A 145 12.87 -7.82 -9.35
C ILE A 145 14.32 -7.51 -9.74
N VAL A 146 15.22 -7.49 -8.77
CA VAL A 146 16.63 -7.18 -9.03
C VAL A 146 17.32 -8.31 -9.78
N TYR A 147 16.95 -9.57 -9.52
CA TYR A 147 17.47 -10.71 -10.28
C TYR A 147 17.10 -10.61 -11.77
N ASP A 148 15.84 -10.27 -12.06
CA ASP A 148 15.34 -10.12 -13.43
C ASP A 148 15.82 -8.81 -14.09
N ARG A 149 16.05 -7.77 -13.30
CA ARG A 149 16.47 -6.43 -13.74
C ARG A 149 17.60 -5.90 -12.85
N PRO A 150 18.86 -6.27 -13.13
CA PRO A 150 20.03 -5.89 -12.29
C PRO A 150 20.26 -4.37 -12.16
N ASP A 151 19.76 -3.55 -13.11
CA ASP A 151 19.78 -2.10 -13.04
C ASP A 151 18.99 -1.53 -11.86
N GLN A 152 18.02 -2.30 -11.32
CA GLN A 152 17.21 -1.94 -10.15
C GLN A 152 17.94 -2.18 -8.81
N ASN A 153 19.12 -2.78 -8.81
CA ASN A 153 19.86 -3.12 -7.58
C ASN A 153 20.11 -1.90 -6.67
N ARG A 154 20.23 -0.71 -7.26
CA ARG A 154 20.40 0.56 -6.50
C ARG A 154 19.25 0.86 -5.54
N PHE A 155 18.05 0.33 -5.79
CA PHE A 155 16.86 0.55 -4.97
C PHE A 155 16.64 -0.55 -3.93
N LEU A 156 17.28 -1.72 -4.07
CA LEU A 156 17.01 -2.90 -3.24
C LEU A 156 17.17 -2.62 -1.75
N HIS A 157 18.24 -1.93 -1.36
CA HIS A 157 18.49 -1.59 0.04
C HIS A 157 17.35 -0.74 0.63
N GLY A 158 16.86 0.25 -0.10
CA GLY A 158 15.72 1.07 0.30
C GLY A 158 14.44 0.24 0.46
N TRP A 159 14.14 -0.64 -0.50
CA TRP A 159 12.98 -1.52 -0.44
C TRP A 159 13.01 -2.49 0.75
N LEU A 160 14.18 -3.09 1.04
CA LEU A 160 14.33 -3.99 2.19
C LEU A 160 14.20 -3.23 3.52
N ASN A 161 14.80 -2.04 3.64
CA ASN A 161 14.65 -1.19 4.82
C ASN A 161 13.18 -0.79 5.04
N ARG A 162 12.44 -0.45 3.96
CA ARG A 162 11.00 -0.19 4.07
C ARG A 162 10.25 -1.42 4.60
N CYS A 163 10.55 -2.62 4.11
CA CYS A 163 9.93 -3.85 4.62
C CYS A 163 10.15 -4.02 6.13
N ASP A 164 11.37 -3.76 6.61
CA ASP A 164 11.71 -3.89 8.03
C ASP A 164 11.01 -2.82 8.89
N HIS A 165 10.92 -1.58 8.40
CA HIS A 165 10.18 -0.51 9.09
C HIS A 165 8.69 -0.81 9.16
N VAL A 166 8.10 -1.28 8.05
CA VAL A 166 6.69 -1.65 7.98
C VAL A 166 6.38 -2.81 8.92
N LEU A 167 7.23 -3.84 8.97
CA LEU A 167 7.08 -4.94 9.91
C LEU A 167 7.11 -4.44 11.37
N LYS A 168 8.10 -3.60 11.69
CA LYS A 168 8.21 -3.04 13.04
C LYS A 168 6.96 -2.26 13.45
N ASN A 169 6.42 -1.43 12.56
CA ASN A 169 5.21 -0.66 12.81
C ASN A 169 3.98 -1.59 12.94
N ALA A 170 3.84 -2.59 12.05
CA ALA A 170 2.75 -3.56 12.10
C ALA A 170 2.71 -4.31 13.44
N LEU A 171 3.87 -4.72 13.95
CA LEU A 171 3.99 -5.39 15.26
C LEU A 171 3.57 -4.51 16.45
N THR A 172 3.58 -3.17 16.32
CA THR A 172 3.04 -2.26 17.35
C THR A 172 1.52 -2.14 17.30
N MET A 173 0.88 -2.68 16.27
CA MET A 173 -0.58 -2.61 16.05
C MET A 173 -1.29 -3.90 16.46
N ILE A 174 -0.56 -5.02 16.56
CA ILE A 174 -1.04 -6.33 17.02
C ILE A 174 -1.10 -6.34 18.54
#